data_2dfad9ac9ae48fa9ababf4a6244c977f
#
_entry.id   2dfad9ac9ae48fa9ababf4a6244c977f
#
_cell.length_a   1.000
_cell.length_b   1.000
_cell.length_c   1.000
_cell.angle_alpha   90.00
_cell.angle_beta   90.00
_cell.angle_gamma   90.00
#
_symmetry.space_group_name_H-M   'P 1'
#
loop_
_entity.id
_entity.type
_entity.pdbx_description
1 polymer ?
#
loop_
_entity_poly.entity_id
_entity_poly.type
_entity_poly.pdbx_seq_one_letter_code
_entity_poly.pdbx_strand_id
1 'polypeptide(L)'
;MKRIRIAALLAAASLALTACGSGAAMDAGSAAEGLSAAYAMPEEYLVEEEAPLAGTGTGTASGTASSGSYTGTISVIENKADGKKVYTKGGSTIDASHLADGYVMVKQTGLTKRLKVQIVMGDKKYNYNLNNAGNYEAFPLQMGDGKYKIRILQNKSGNSYAEVYSVTVDVKLNSANAPFLCPSQYVNYTSSSEAVKKSFDLCVNAKTDTDKLKAIYSW
;
A
#
# COMPACT_ATOMS: atom_id res chain seq x y z
N MET A 1 -49.43 -34.01 12.30
CA MET A 1 -50.67 -33.19 12.27
C MET A 1 -50.37 -31.78 12.77
N LYS A 2 -50.92 -30.79 12.14
CA LYS A 2 -50.95 -29.32 12.30
C LYS A 2 -49.86 -28.57 11.51
N ARG A 3 -50.34 -28.16 10.34
CA ARG A 3 -49.77 -27.11 9.48
C ARG A 3 -50.14 -25.75 10.05
N ILE A 4 -49.18 -24.83 10.19
CA ILE A 4 -49.49 -23.42 10.40
C ILE A 4 -48.93 -22.64 9.19
N ARG A 5 -49.85 -22.06 8.42
CA ARG A 5 -49.59 -21.08 7.36
C ARG A 5 -49.57 -19.72 8.02
N ILE A 6 -48.55 -18.93 7.73
CA ILE A 6 -48.55 -17.49 8.00
C ILE A 6 -48.41 -16.77 6.68
N ALA A 7 -49.44 -15.94 6.42
CA ALA A 7 -49.65 -15.19 5.21
C ALA A 7 -48.74 -13.94 5.13
N ALA A 8 -48.39 -13.61 3.90
CA ALA A 8 -47.75 -12.38 3.51
C ALA A 8 -48.65 -11.16 3.71
N LEU A 9 -48.08 -10.06 4.16
CA LEU A 9 -48.68 -8.73 4.07
C LEU A 9 -47.73 -7.82 3.26
N LEU A 10 -48.11 -7.56 2.01
CA LEU A 10 -47.55 -6.48 1.20
C LEU A 10 -48.23 -5.17 1.67
N ALA A 11 -47.40 -4.17 1.95
CA ALA A 11 -47.83 -2.78 2.00
C ALA A 11 -47.03 -1.96 1.00
N ALA A 12 -47.67 -1.64 -0.11
CA ALA A 12 -47.21 -0.66 -1.07
C ALA A 12 -47.54 0.74 -0.56
N ALA A 13 -46.57 1.62 -0.46
CA ALA A 13 -46.81 3.06 -0.30
C ALA A 13 -46.13 3.79 -1.47
N SER A 14 -46.95 4.14 -2.45
CA SER A 14 -46.66 5.07 -3.52
C SER A 14 -46.81 6.50 -3.01
N LEU A 15 -45.71 7.30 -3.03
CA LEU A 15 -45.80 8.76 -2.98
C LEU A 15 -45.33 9.33 -4.30
N ALA A 16 -46.31 9.87 -5.06
CA ALA A 16 -46.07 10.77 -6.17
C ALA A 16 -45.87 12.19 -5.62
N LEU A 17 -44.76 12.82 -5.97
CA LEU A 17 -44.64 14.29 -5.88
C LEU A 17 -44.28 14.83 -7.26
N THR A 18 -45.26 15.44 -7.87
CA THR A 18 -45.16 16.39 -8.97
C THR A 18 -44.66 17.73 -8.43
N ALA A 19 -43.57 18.24 -8.97
CA ALA A 19 -43.28 19.68 -8.90
C ALA A 19 -42.70 20.14 -10.24
N CYS A 20 -43.47 21.01 -10.88
CA CYS A 20 -43.07 21.92 -11.96
C CYS A 20 -42.03 22.92 -11.48
N GLY A 21 -41.12 23.31 -12.37
CA GLY A 21 -40.42 24.58 -12.22
C GLY A 21 -39.15 24.72 -13.04
N SER A 22 -39.29 25.36 -14.21
CA SER A 22 -38.42 26.34 -14.84
C SER A 22 -36.89 26.10 -14.89
N GLY A 23 -36.40 26.22 -16.13
CA GLY A 23 -35.05 26.12 -16.60
C GLY A 23 -34.01 26.99 -15.88
N ALA A 24 -32.83 26.48 -15.86
CA ALA A 24 -31.61 27.24 -15.73
C ALA A 24 -30.45 26.50 -16.43
N ALA A 25 -29.58 27.28 -17.01
CA ALA A 25 -28.48 27.01 -17.88
C ALA A 25 -27.62 25.78 -17.45
N MET A 26 -27.18 25.04 -18.44
CA MET A 26 -26.08 24.07 -18.30
C MET A 26 -24.78 24.84 -18.10
N ASP A 27 -24.25 24.77 -16.91
CA ASP A 27 -22.88 25.16 -16.61
C ASP A 27 -21.96 23.96 -16.90
N ALA A 28 -21.02 24.17 -17.81
CA ALA A 28 -20.04 23.17 -18.25
C ALA A 28 -18.83 23.16 -17.29
N GLY A 29 -19.08 22.88 -16.00
CA GLY A 29 -18.07 22.97 -14.98
C GLY A 29 -17.95 21.79 -14.00
N SER A 30 -18.49 20.60 -14.31
CA SER A 30 -18.50 19.51 -13.33
C SER A 30 -17.93 18.17 -13.81
N ALA A 31 -16.91 18.17 -14.64
CA ALA A 31 -16.24 16.93 -15.06
C ALA A 31 -14.89 16.68 -14.37
N ALA A 32 -14.43 17.59 -13.50
CA ALA A 32 -13.11 17.48 -12.85
C ALA A 32 -13.14 16.93 -11.41
N GLU A 33 -14.29 16.88 -10.75
CA GLU A 33 -14.36 16.47 -9.33
C GLU A 33 -14.46 14.96 -9.10
N GLY A 34 -14.69 14.16 -10.15
CA GLY A 34 -14.86 12.71 -10.01
C GLY A 34 -13.56 11.91 -9.87
N LEU A 35 -12.39 12.48 -10.12
CA LEU A 35 -11.11 11.77 -10.12
C LEU A 35 -10.33 11.88 -8.80
N SER A 36 -10.67 12.84 -7.94
CA SER A 36 -9.97 13.08 -6.68
C SER A 36 -10.39 12.13 -5.56
N ALA A 37 -11.66 11.71 -5.52
CA ALA A 37 -12.18 10.89 -4.42
C ALA A 37 -11.74 9.42 -4.46
N ALA A 38 -11.24 8.90 -5.59
CA ALA A 38 -10.83 7.49 -5.72
C ALA A 38 -9.41 7.21 -5.21
N TYR A 39 -8.62 8.24 -4.93
CA TYR A 39 -7.24 8.16 -4.40
C TYR A 39 -7.04 8.98 -3.13
N ALA A 40 -8.12 9.46 -2.51
CA ALA A 40 -8.02 10.07 -1.20
C ALA A 40 -7.45 9.03 -0.23
N MET A 41 -6.22 9.22 0.19
CA MET A 41 -5.69 8.56 1.40
C MET A 41 -6.65 8.91 2.53
N PRO A 42 -6.92 7.99 3.49
CA PRO A 42 -7.65 8.35 4.68
C PRO A 42 -7.03 9.62 5.28
N GLU A 43 -7.85 10.56 5.77
CA GLU A 43 -7.37 11.85 6.31
C GLU A 43 -6.32 11.69 7.42
N GLU A 44 -6.29 10.56 8.11
CA GLU A 44 -5.27 10.20 9.10
C GLU A 44 -3.85 10.01 8.51
N TYR A 45 -3.71 9.96 7.17
CA TYR A 45 -2.44 9.87 6.45
C TYR A 45 -2.13 11.11 5.62
N LEU A 46 -2.99 12.12 5.65
CA LEU A 46 -2.60 13.46 5.21
C LEU A 46 -1.66 14.00 6.31
N VAL A 47 -0.38 13.69 6.18
CA VAL A 47 0.64 14.54 6.78
C VAL A 47 0.37 15.90 6.16
N GLU A 48 -0.09 16.86 6.96
CA GLU A 48 -0.12 18.24 6.53
C GLU A 48 1.29 18.50 5.99
N GLU A 49 1.39 18.81 4.72
CA GLU A 49 2.63 19.26 4.11
C GLU A 49 2.94 20.56 4.86
N GLU A 50 3.73 20.42 5.94
CA GLU A 50 4.29 21.59 6.60
C GLU A 50 4.98 22.37 5.49
N ALA A 51 4.46 23.55 5.24
CA ALA A 51 5.05 24.48 4.29
C ALA A 51 6.56 24.46 4.54
N PRO A 52 7.38 24.38 3.48
CA PRO A 52 8.82 24.29 3.66
C PRO A 52 9.20 25.43 4.60
N LEU A 53 9.73 25.07 5.76
CA LEU A 53 10.30 26.03 6.70
C LEU A 53 11.34 26.80 5.91
N ALA A 54 10.95 27.98 5.43
CA ALA A 54 11.86 28.96 4.89
C ALA A 54 12.69 29.47 6.07
N GLY A 55 13.50 28.59 6.61
CA GLY A 55 14.57 28.90 7.53
C GLY A 55 15.67 29.54 6.74
N THR A 56 15.63 30.87 6.60
CA THR A 56 16.84 31.64 6.37
C THR A 56 17.72 31.56 7.63
N GLY A 57 18.14 30.34 7.94
CA GLY A 57 19.21 30.07 8.88
C GLY A 57 20.51 30.01 8.11
N THR A 58 21.21 31.15 7.99
CA THR A 58 22.65 31.14 7.74
C THR A 58 23.37 30.55 8.95
N GLY A 59 23.06 29.29 9.25
CA GLY A 59 23.84 28.47 10.13
C GLY A 59 24.95 27.85 9.30
N THR A 60 26.14 28.42 9.38
CA THR A 60 27.36 27.77 8.94
C THR A 60 27.54 26.52 9.79
N ALA A 61 26.91 25.42 9.39
CA ALA A 61 27.21 24.10 9.94
C ALA A 61 28.58 23.68 9.39
N SER A 62 29.65 24.18 10.02
CA SER A 62 30.98 23.65 9.86
C SER A 62 31.06 22.32 10.63
N GLY A 63 30.31 21.36 10.20
CA GLY A 63 30.46 19.96 10.52
C GLY A 63 31.04 19.30 9.28
N THR A 64 32.35 19.15 9.22
CA THR A 64 33.02 18.27 8.26
C THR A 64 32.48 16.86 8.49
N ALA A 65 31.39 16.52 7.82
CA ALA A 65 31.01 15.13 7.67
C ALA A 65 32.17 14.49 6.91
N SER A 66 32.95 13.67 7.61
CA SER A 66 34.02 12.88 7.00
C SER A 66 33.36 11.88 6.07
N SER A 67 33.12 12.30 4.84
CA SER A 67 32.62 11.44 3.79
C SER A 67 33.77 10.53 3.34
N GLY A 68 33.77 9.31 3.85
CA GLY A 68 34.59 8.23 3.31
C GLY A 68 33.84 7.53 2.19
N SER A 69 34.54 6.84 1.32
CA SER A 69 33.94 5.89 0.38
C SER A 69 33.82 4.53 1.07
N TYR A 70 32.61 3.97 1.12
CA TYR A 70 32.41 2.63 1.65
C TYR A 70 32.91 1.58 0.66
N THR A 71 33.89 0.77 1.08
CA THR A 71 34.53 -0.26 0.22
C THR A 71 34.02 -1.68 0.50
N GLY A 72 33.13 -1.84 1.48
CA GLY A 72 32.56 -3.13 1.83
C GLY A 72 31.41 -3.58 0.90
N THR A 73 30.88 -4.75 1.17
CA THR A 73 29.69 -5.25 0.48
C THR A 73 28.43 -4.55 1.01
N ILE A 74 27.71 -3.87 0.15
CA ILE A 74 26.42 -3.28 0.48
C ILE A 74 25.36 -4.38 0.52
N SER A 75 24.75 -4.57 1.68
CA SER A 75 23.65 -5.51 1.88
C SER A 75 22.42 -4.78 2.39
N VAL A 76 21.29 -5.00 1.73
CA VAL A 76 19.98 -4.50 2.11
C VAL A 76 18.98 -5.65 2.18
N ILE A 77 17.89 -5.46 2.89
CA ILE A 77 16.79 -6.41 2.88
C ILE A 77 16.11 -6.32 1.51
N GLU A 78 16.01 -7.45 0.82
CA GLU A 78 15.31 -7.58 -0.47
C GLU A 78 14.14 -8.54 -0.30
N ASN A 79 13.02 -8.20 -0.95
CA ASN A 79 11.87 -9.08 -0.95
C ASN A 79 12.08 -10.25 -1.91
N LYS A 80 11.64 -11.45 -1.49
CA LYS A 80 11.72 -12.65 -2.30
C LYS A 80 10.51 -13.56 -2.09
N ALA A 81 10.23 -14.37 -3.10
CA ALA A 81 9.23 -15.43 -3.03
C ALA A 81 9.96 -16.76 -2.80
N ASP A 82 9.98 -17.26 -1.57
CA ASP A 82 10.71 -18.47 -1.19
C ASP A 82 9.96 -19.78 -1.55
N GLY A 83 8.68 -19.70 -1.89
CA GLY A 83 7.88 -20.87 -2.28
C GLY A 83 7.51 -21.83 -1.14
N LYS A 84 7.77 -21.45 0.13
CA LYS A 84 7.52 -22.32 1.30
C LYS A 84 6.04 -22.39 1.68
N LYS A 85 5.31 -21.30 1.49
CA LYS A 85 3.88 -21.19 1.80
C LYS A 85 3.16 -20.46 0.67
N VAL A 86 2.66 -21.20 -0.30
CA VAL A 86 2.14 -20.64 -1.56
C VAL A 86 0.69 -21.04 -1.76
N TYR A 87 -0.12 -20.07 -2.19
CA TYR A 87 -1.52 -20.24 -2.55
C TYR A 87 -1.70 -19.86 -4.02
N THR A 88 -2.30 -20.76 -4.81
CA THR A 88 -2.49 -20.55 -6.26
C THR A 88 -3.91 -20.86 -6.71
N LYS A 89 -4.45 -20.04 -7.62
CA LYS A 89 -5.71 -20.30 -8.31
C LYS A 89 -5.83 -19.41 -9.55
N GLY A 90 -6.14 -19.99 -10.70
CA GLY A 90 -6.51 -19.23 -11.91
C GLY A 90 -5.47 -18.21 -12.36
N GLY A 91 -4.18 -18.53 -12.31
CA GLY A 91 -3.08 -17.62 -12.63
C GLY A 91 -2.68 -16.67 -11.49
N SER A 92 -3.48 -16.59 -10.42
CA SER A 92 -3.12 -15.87 -9.20
C SER A 92 -2.17 -16.70 -8.34
N THR A 93 -1.13 -16.08 -7.81
CA THR A 93 -0.21 -16.70 -6.85
C THR A 93 0.07 -15.73 -5.71
N ILE A 94 -0.08 -16.19 -4.47
CA ILE A 94 0.26 -15.46 -3.26
C ILE A 94 1.26 -16.32 -2.49
N ASP A 95 2.50 -15.85 -2.40
CA ASP A 95 3.53 -16.46 -1.57
C ASP A 95 3.56 -15.76 -0.20
N ALA A 96 3.19 -16.49 0.81
CA ALA A 96 3.09 -16.08 2.20
C ALA A 96 4.25 -16.62 3.05
N SER A 97 5.42 -16.88 2.44
CA SER A 97 6.59 -17.43 3.12
C SER A 97 7.19 -16.47 4.14
N HIS A 98 6.95 -15.16 3.96
CA HIS A 98 7.56 -14.07 4.73
C HIS A 98 6.57 -13.27 5.59
N LEU A 99 5.50 -13.93 6.08
CA LEU A 99 4.51 -13.27 6.95
C LEU A 99 5.14 -12.65 8.21
N ALA A 100 6.11 -13.34 8.81
CA ALA A 100 6.80 -12.86 10.00
C ALA A 100 7.75 -11.67 9.71
N ASP A 101 8.22 -11.56 8.47
CA ASP A 101 9.03 -10.45 7.99
C ASP A 101 8.16 -9.27 7.50
N GLY A 102 6.83 -9.42 7.59
CA GLY A 102 5.87 -8.36 7.36
C GLY A 102 5.50 -8.13 5.90
N TYR A 103 5.65 -9.10 4.99
CA TYR A 103 5.21 -8.95 3.61
C TYR A 103 4.73 -10.26 2.98
N VAL A 104 4.01 -10.10 1.88
CA VAL A 104 3.64 -11.19 0.96
C VAL A 104 4.10 -10.85 -0.45
N MET A 105 4.40 -11.88 -1.24
CA MET A 105 4.72 -11.73 -2.65
C MET A 105 3.52 -12.19 -3.48
N VAL A 106 3.06 -11.34 -4.39
CA VAL A 106 1.88 -11.64 -5.23
C VAL A 106 2.24 -11.49 -6.69
N LYS A 107 1.74 -12.41 -7.51
CA LYS A 107 1.76 -12.29 -8.97
C LYS A 107 0.44 -12.75 -9.57
N GLN A 108 0.14 -12.25 -10.75
CA GLN A 108 -1.00 -12.67 -11.56
C GLN A 108 -0.57 -12.85 -13.00
N THR A 109 -1.06 -13.91 -13.63
CA THR A 109 -0.89 -14.19 -15.07
C THR A 109 -2.24 -14.41 -15.75
N GLY A 110 -2.28 -14.26 -17.08
CA GLY A 110 -3.47 -14.58 -17.87
C GLY A 110 -4.62 -13.59 -17.78
N LEU A 111 -4.45 -12.43 -17.14
CA LEU A 111 -5.43 -11.35 -17.11
C LEU A 111 -4.87 -10.11 -17.81
N THR A 112 -5.72 -9.39 -18.55
CA THR A 112 -5.32 -8.22 -19.36
C THR A 112 -5.81 -6.88 -18.81
N LYS A 113 -6.80 -6.90 -17.91
CA LYS A 113 -7.35 -5.70 -17.29
C LYS A 113 -6.52 -5.26 -16.10
N ARG A 114 -6.70 -4.01 -15.67
CA ARG A 114 -6.03 -3.48 -14.48
C ARG A 114 -6.32 -4.35 -13.25
N LEU A 115 -5.29 -4.59 -12.47
CA LEU A 115 -5.34 -5.40 -11.27
C LEU A 115 -4.99 -4.57 -10.03
N LYS A 116 -5.54 -4.99 -8.90
CA LYS A 116 -5.18 -4.48 -7.57
C LYS A 116 -4.95 -5.62 -6.61
N VAL A 117 -4.05 -5.39 -5.66
CA VAL A 117 -3.98 -6.17 -4.43
C VAL A 117 -4.59 -5.34 -3.32
N GLN A 118 -5.49 -5.94 -2.56
CA GLN A 118 -6.08 -5.33 -1.37
C GLN A 118 -5.70 -6.17 -0.14
N ILE A 119 -5.08 -5.53 0.83
CA ILE A 119 -4.71 -6.11 2.12
C ILE A 119 -5.73 -5.62 3.15
N VAL A 120 -6.41 -6.55 3.82
CA VAL A 120 -7.51 -6.24 4.75
C VAL A 120 -7.23 -6.90 6.10
N MET A 121 -7.44 -6.15 7.19
CA MET A 121 -7.46 -6.66 8.56
C MET A 121 -8.53 -5.90 9.37
N GLY A 122 -9.58 -6.60 9.81
CA GLY A 122 -10.75 -5.95 10.40
C GLY A 122 -11.37 -4.94 9.43
N ASP A 123 -11.58 -3.73 9.89
CA ASP A 123 -12.14 -2.62 9.10
C ASP A 123 -11.09 -1.87 8.27
N LYS A 124 -9.81 -2.12 8.52
CA LYS A 124 -8.70 -1.47 7.81
C LYS A 124 -8.39 -2.17 6.50
N LYS A 125 -8.08 -1.37 5.46
CA LYS A 125 -7.71 -1.89 4.14
C LYS A 125 -6.72 -0.98 3.43
N TYR A 126 -5.74 -1.60 2.78
CA TYR A 126 -4.81 -0.93 1.87
C TYR A 126 -4.98 -1.46 0.46
N ASN A 127 -4.95 -0.56 -0.52
CA ASN A 127 -5.09 -0.90 -1.93
C ASN A 127 -3.79 -0.56 -2.66
N TYR A 128 -3.30 -1.54 -3.42
CA TYR A 128 -2.09 -1.42 -4.23
C TYR A 128 -2.42 -1.76 -5.68
N ASN A 129 -1.67 -1.20 -6.61
CA ASN A 129 -1.73 -1.67 -7.98
C ASN A 129 -0.93 -2.99 -8.08
N LEU A 130 -1.34 -3.87 -8.98
CA LEU A 130 -0.61 -5.07 -9.33
C LEU A 130 -0.42 -5.04 -10.85
N ASN A 131 0.82 -5.17 -11.33
CA ASN A 131 1.05 -5.33 -12.76
C ASN A 131 0.67 -6.75 -13.20
N ASN A 132 0.46 -6.94 -14.51
CA ASN A 132 0.09 -8.25 -15.08
C ASN A 132 1.25 -8.90 -15.83
N ALA A 133 2.48 -8.50 -15.56
CA ALA A 133 3.66 -9.04 -16.25
C ALA A 133 4.04 -10.46 -15.78
N GLY A 134 3.32 -11.00 -14.79
CA GLY A 134 3.57 -12.33 -14.25
C GLY A 134 4.75 -12.40 -13.26
N ASN A 135 5.34 -11.27 -12.93
CA ASN A 135 6.39 -11.16 -11.93
C ASN A 135 5.80 -11.01 -10.53
N TYR A 136 6.55 -11.46 -9.52
CA TYR A 136 6.18 -11.21 -8.14
C TYR A 136 6.39 -9.74 -7.77
N GLU A 137 5.43 -9.19 -7.03
CA GLU A 137 5.50 -7.88 -6.37
C GLU A 137 5.26 -8.05 -4.87
N ALA A 138 5.93 -7.25 -4.07
CA ALA A 138 5.84 -7.29 -2.62
C ALA A 138 4.77 -6.35 -2.09
N PHE A 139 3.99 -6.83 -1.12
CA PHE A 139 2.93 -6.07 -0.45
C PHE A 139 3.10 -6.16 1.06
N PRO A 140 3.29 -5.03 1.75
CA PRO A 140 3.57 -5.01 3.18
C PRO A 140 2.33 -5.27 4.03
N LEU A 141 2.52 -5.90 5.18
CA LEU A 141 1.49 -6.24 6.17
C LEU A 141 1.56 -5.26 7.36
N GLN A 142 1.21 -4.00 7.12
CA GLN A 142 1.50 -2.85 8.01
C GLN A 142 0.55 -2.68 9.20
N MET A 143 -0.46 -3.55 9.35
CA MET A 143 -1.50 -3.37 10.38
C MET A 143 -1.21 -4.13 11.69
N GLY A 144 0.01 -4.67 11.84
CA GLY A 144 0.44 -5.41 13.03
C GLY A 144 0.08 -6.90 12.99
N ASP A 145 0.12 -7.56 14.15
CA ASP A 145 -0.26 -8.97 14.28
C ASP A 145 -1.76 -9.16 14.07
N GLY A 146 -2.15 -10.25 13.41
CA GLY A 146 -3.58 -10.56 13.27
C GLY A 146 -3.93 -11.36 12.03
N LYS A 147 -5.22 -11.45 11.75
CA LYS A 147 -5.78 -12.18 10.62
C LYS A 147 -5.94 -11.24 9.43
N TYR A 148 -5.16 -11.49 8.39
CA TYR A 148 -5.17 -10.71 7.15
C TYR A 148 -5.90 -11.46 6.04
N LYS A 149 -6.75 -10.75 5.30
CA LYS A 149 -7.28 -11.19 4.02
C LYS A 149 -6.55 -10.47 2.89
N ILE A 150 -5.85 -11.23 2.05
CA ILE A 150 -5.13 -10.75 0.88
C ILE A 150 -5.98 -11.07 -0.33
N ARG A 151 -6.35 -10.04 -1.11
CA ARG A 151 -7.28 -10.14 -2.23
C ARG A 151 -6.61 -9.66 -3.51
N ILE A 152 -6.79 -10.40 -4.59
CA ILE A 152 -6.46 -9.98 -5.95
C ILE A 152 -7.76 -9.57 -6.62
N LEU A 153 -7.80 -8.35 -7.12
CA LEU A 153 -8.99 -7.74 -7.70
C LEU A 153 -8.72 -7.37 -9.16
N GLN A 154 -9.69 -7.63 -10.04
CA GLN A 154 -9.65 -7.23 -11.45
C GLN A 154 -10.66 -6.13 -11.72
N ASN A 155 -10.26 -5.12 -12.48
CA ASN A 155 -11.15 -4.05 -12.91
C ASN A 155 -12.31 -4.59 -13.78
N LYS A 156 -13.51 -4.16 -13.47
CA LYS A 156 -14.72 -4.44 -14.26
C LYS A 156 -15.05 -3.29 -15.20
N SER A 157 -15.22 -2.10 -14.63
CA SER A 157 -15.47 -0.86 -15.35
C SER A 157 -15.15 0.34 -14.46
N GLY A 158 -14.63 1.42 -15.01
CA GLY A 158 -14.27 2.62 -14.25
C GLY A 158 -13.41 2.27 -13.02
N ASN A 159 -13.91 2.57 -11.83
CA ASN A 159 -13.27 2.27 -10.54
C ASN A 159 -13.87 1.03 -9.84
N SER A 160 -14.73 0.28 -10.53
CA SER A 160 -15.31 -0.96 -9.99
C SER A 160 -14.38 -2.14 -10.21
N TYR A 161 -14.18 -2.94 -9.17
CA TYR A 161 -13.32 -4.13 -9.18
C TYR A 161 -14.08 -5.33 -8.64
N ALA A 162 -13.76 -6.51 -9.17
CA ALA A 162 -14.24 -7.78 -8.66
C ALA A 162 -13.08 -8.64 -8.13
N GLU A 163 -13.34 -9.39 -7.07
CA GLU A 163 -12.38 -10.34 -6.53
C GLU A 163 -12.15 -11.48 -7.52
N VAL A 164 -10.90 -11.74 -7.83
CA VAL A 164 -10.43 -12.87 -8.65
C VAL A 164 -10.02 -14.02 -7.74
N TYR A 165 -9.27 -13.69 -6.71
CA TYR A 165 -8.76 -14.65 -5.74
C TYR A 165 -8.51 -13.97 -4.39
N SER A 166 -8.65 -14.71 -3.31
CA SER A 166 -8.22 -14.26 -1.99
C SER A 166 -7.80 -15.41 -1.10
N VAL A 167 -6.92 -15.08 -0.14
CA VAL A 167 -6.54 -15.97 0.95
C VAL A 167 -6.61 -15.22 2.28
N THR A 168 -6.85 -15.97 3.35
CA THR A 168 -6.77 -15.44 4.71
C THR A 168 -5.60 -16.14 5.42
N VAL A 169 -4.75 -15.35 6.05
CA VAL A 169 -3.56 -15.83 6.76
C VAL A 169 -3.49 -15.18 8.15
N ASP A 170 -2.97 -15.93 9.10
CA ASP A 170 -2.63 -15.40 10.42
C ASP A 170 -1.18 -14.90 10.37
N VAL A 171 -0.99 -13.65 10.77
CA VAL A 171 0.31 -12.96 10.78
C VAL A 171 0.76 -12.75 12.20
N LYS A 172 1.99 -13.14 12.48
CA LYS A 172 2.75 -12.85 13.68
C LYS A 172 4.08 -12.29 13.24
N LEU A 173 4.29 -10.99 13.47
CA LEU A 173 5.48 -10.27 13.04
C LEU A 173 6.67 -10.57 13.94
N ASN A 174 7.87 -10.66 13.38
CA ASN A 174 9.12 -10.72 14.13
C ASN A 174 9.36 -9.43 14.94
N SER A 175 8.92 -8.29 14.40
CA SER A 175 8.88 -7.00 15.10
C SER A 175 7.79 -6.11 14.50
N ALA A 176 7.32 -5.14 15.26
CA ALA A 176 6.34 -4.16 14.78
C ALA A 176 6.88 -3.35 13.56
N ASN A 177 8.18 -3.22 13.44
CA ASN A 177 8.83 -2.47 12.35
C ASN A 177 9.13 -3.32 11.12
N ALA A 178 8.99 -4.66 11.19
CA ALA A 178 9.36 -5.55 10.08
C ALA A 178 8.75 -5.16 8.73
N PRO A 179 7.44 -4.81 8.62
CA PRO A 179 6.83 -4.44 7.35
C PRO A 179 7.40 -3.16 6.70
N PHE A 180 8.05 -2.32 7.50
CA PHE A 180 8.61 -1.03 7.07
C PHE A 180 10.09 -1.10 6.70
N LEU A 181 10.73 -2.24 6.95
CA LEU A 181 12.15 -2.46 6.64
C LEU A 181 12.35 -3.11 5.26
N CYS A 182 11.30 -3.52 4.59
CA CYS A 182 11.34 -4.15 3.28
C CYS A 182 10.95 -3.17 2.17
N PRO A 183 11.52 -3.30 0.97
CA PRO A 183 11.06 -2.55 -0.19
C PRO A 183 9.57 -2.77 -0.44
N SER A 184 8.91 -1.73 -0.93
CA SER A 184 7.48 -1.79 -1.30
C SER A 184 7.24 -1.06 -2.61
N GLN A 185 6.01 -1.06 -3.10
CA GLN A 185 5.65 -0.34 -4.32
C GLN A 185 5.95 1.17 -4.22
N TYR A 186 5.86 1.76 -3.02
CA TYR A 186 6.06 3.19 -2.77
C TYR A 186 7.49 3.54 -2.36
N VAL A 187 8.18 2.61 -1.71
CA VAL A 187 9.58 2.80 -1.29
C VAL A 187 10.37 1.61 -1.83
N ASN A 188 10.91 1.78 -3.03
CA ASN A 188 11.66 0.74 -3.71
C ASN A 188 13.16 1.07 -3.71
N TYR A 189 13.96 0.11 -3.26
CA TYR A 189 15.42 0.22 -3.23
C TYR A 189 16.08 -1.15 -3.41
N THR A 190 17.31 -1.12 -3.86
CA THR A 190 18.20 -2.28 -3.97
C THR A 190 19.59 -1.91 -3.49
N SER A 191 20.47 -2.88 -3.33
CA SER A 191 21.88 -2.63 -3.01
C SER A 191 22.59 -1.73 -4.03
N SER A 192 22.08 -1.66 -5.27
CA SER A 192 22.62 -0.81 -6.34
C SER A 192 22.06 0.61 -6.36
N SER A 193 21.01 0.91 -5.58
CA SER A 193 20.39 2.24 -5.53
C SER A 193 21.40 3.30 -5.03
N GLU A 194 21.46 4.45 -5.70
CA GLU A 194 22.41 5.51 -5.36
C GLU A 194 22.20 6.05 -3.93
N ALA A 195 20.94 6.21 -3.51
CA ALA A 195 20.63 6.62 -2.14
C ALA A 195 21.17 5.62 -1.09
N VAL A 196 21.09 4.31 -1.40
CA VAL A 196 21.64 3.27 -0.53
C VAL A 196 23.15 3.38 -0.49
N LYS A 197 23.84 3.45 -1.64
CA LYS A 197 25.30 3.64 -1.70
C LYS A 197 25.75 4.87 -0.91
N LYS A 198 25.05 6.01 -1.15
CA LYS A 198 25.34 7.25 -0.43
C LYS A 198 25.17 7.11 1.07
N SER A 199 24.14 6.41 1.54
CA SER A 199 23.94 6.18 2.98
C SER A 199 25.09 5.38 3.62
N PHE A 200 25.62 4.41 2.90
CA PHE A 200 26.81 3.64 3.36
C PHE A 200 28.06 4.51 3.42
N ASP A 201 28.28 5.37 2.41
CA ASP A 201 29.40 6.31 2.42
C ASP A 201 29.31 7.30 3.60
N LEU A 202 28.13 7.85 3.85
CA LEU A 202 27.91 8.77 4.97
C LEU A 202 28.10 8.11 6.33
N CYS A 203 27.75 6.84 6.44
CA CYS A 203 27.78 6.09 7.70
C CYS A 203 29.08 5.30 7.91
N VAL A 204 30.08 5.40 7.01
CA VAL A 204 31.31 4.58 7.06
C VAL A 204 32.05 4.65 8.41
N ASN A 205 32.02 5.79 9.08
CA ASN A 205 32.65 6.01 10.38
C ASN A 205 31.69 5.96 11.57
N ALA A 206 30.37 5.74 11.32
CA ALA A 206 29.37 5.70 12.36
C ALA A 206 29.45 4.39 13.17
N LYS A 207 29.55 4.52 14.50
CA LYS A 207 29.66 3.37 15.42
C LYS A 207 28.33 2.97 16.03
N THR A 208 27.39 3.91 16.11
CA THR A 208 26.05 3.70 16.68
C THR A 208 24.97 4.12 15.70
N ASP A 209 23.72 3.70 15.93
CA ASP A 209 22.60 4.11 15.09
C ASP A 209 22.35 5.62 15.20
N THR A 210 22.62 6.22 16.37
CA THR A 210 22.56 7.69 16.54
C THR A 210 23.61 8.39 15.68
N ASP A 211 24.81 7.84 15.54
CA ASP A 211 25.85 8.41 14.66
C ASP A 211 25.44 8.31 13.19
N LYS A 212 24.83 7.20 12.78
CA LYS A 212 24.27 7.03 11.42
C LYS A 212 23.19 8.08 11.13
N LEU A 213 22.25 8.26 12.06
CA LEU A 213 21.21 9.28 11.93
C LEU A 213 21.81 10.69 11.80
N LYS A 214 22.78 11.04 12.65
CA LYS A 214 23.47 12.33 12.56
C LYS A 214 24.16 12.51 11.22
N ALA A 215 24.88 11.49 10.74
CA ALA A 215 25.60 11.54 9.47
C ALA A 215 24.65 11.77 8.28
N ILE A 216 23.51 11.08 8.26
CA ILE A 216 22.49 11.22 7.21
C ILE A 216 21.79 12.60 7.31
N TYR A 217 21.42 13.03 8.52
CA TYR A 217 20.73 14.30 8.74
C TYR A 217 21.59 15.53 8.41
N SER A 218 22.91 15.43 8.62
CA SER A 218 23.84 16.54 8.39
C SER A 218 24.28 16.70 6.93
N TRP A 219 23.92 15.75 6.09
CA TRP A 219 24.20 15.75 4.65
C TRP A 219 23.15 16.54 3.87
#